data_371014c92b31ec94588c9a37f0188eb0
#
_entry.id   371014c92b31ec94588c9a37f0188eb0
#
_cell.length_a   1.000
_cell.length_b   1.000
_cell.length_c   1.000
_cell.angle_alpha   90.00
_cell.angle_beta   90.00
_cell.angle_gamma   90.00
#
_symmetry.space_group_name_H-M   'P 1'
#
loop_
_entity.id
_entity.type
_entity.pdbx_description
1 polymer ?
#
loop_
_entity_poly.entity_id
_entity_poly.type
_entity_poly.pdbx_seq_one_letter_code
_entity_poly.pdbx_strand_id
1 'polypeptide(L)'
;MPVRKKPRNDQNGRDPWHHERALYGAGYARVAGVDEAGRGPLAGPVVAAAVILPPYRRFSAIRDSKLVPAAERETLYRQIRKHALAIGIAACPARVIDRVNILEATRLAMARAVARLKPPPDAVLVDGWRLPALQVDQWPIVDGDRDSVSIAAASLVAKVIRDAIMRRLERLYPGYGFANHKGYGTREHLACIARLGVTPAHRCSFEPVRQALQGKLDLAPEVSGEEN
;
A
#
# COMPACT_ATOMS: atom_id res chain seq x y z
N MET A 1 37.05 3.47 25.37
CA MET A 1 35.68 3.03 25.08
C MET A 1 35.09 4.00 24.05
N PRO A 2 34.64 3.58 22.86
CA PRO A 2 34.11 4.49 21.87
C PRO A 2 32.70 4.94 22.29
N VAL A 3 32.51 6.26 22.37
CA VAL A 3 31.23 6.92 22.64
C VAL A 3 30.25 6.58 21.52
N ARG A 4 29.19 5.81 21.83
CA ARG A 4 28.08 5.56 20.89
C ARG A 4 27.37 6.87 20.60
N LYS A 5 27.53 7.39 19.37
CA LYS A 5 26.75 8.55 18.88
C LYS A 5 25.26 8.20 18.94
N LYS A 6 24.47 9.01 19.66
CA LYS A 6 23.00 8.95 19.63
C LYS A 6 22.50 9.05 18.18
N PRO A 7 21.47 8.27 17.79
CA PRO A 7 20.88 8.39 16.47
C PRO A 7 20.33 9.81 16.27
N ARG A 8 20.57 10.40 15.10
CA ARG A 8 19.97 11.69 14.74
C ARG A 8 18.46 11.51 14.70
N ASN A 9 17.75 12.29 15.52
CA ASN A 9 16.29 12.41 15.48
C ASN A 9 15.86 12.94 14.10
N ASP A 10 14.81 12.34 13.54
CA ASP A 10 14.08 12.93 12.42
C ASP A 10 13.44 14.27 12.81
N GLN A 11 13.01 15.07 11.84
CA GLN A 11 12.55 16.45 12.04
C GLN A 11 11.38 16.62 13.03
N ASN A 12 10.76 15.51 13.51
CA ASN A 12 9.75 15.50 14.57
C ASN A 12 10.23 14.87 15.89
N GLY A 13 11.51 14.54 16.04
CA GLY A 13 12.04 14.00 17.29
C GLY A 13 11.60 12.57 17.65
N ARG A 14 10.78 11.91 16.84
CA ARG A 14 10.29 10.53 17.11
C ARG A 14 11.28 9.49 16.55
N ASP A 15 11.51 8.45 17.36
CA ASP A 15 12.29 7.30 16.95
C ASP A 15 11.44 6.39 16.04
N PRO A 16 11.78 6.22 14.75
CA PRO A 16 11.00 5.38 13.82
C PRO A 16 10.96 3.90 14.20
N TRP A 17 11.81 3.47 15.14
CA TRP A 17 11.86 2.12 15.68
C TRP A 17 11.15 1.98 17.03
N HIS A 18 10.41 2.99 17.47
CA HIS A 18 9.82 3.02 18.81
C HIS A 18 8.95 1.79 19.09
N HIS A 19 8.05 1.44 18.18
CA HIS A 19 7.13 0.32 18.33
C HIS A 19 7.85 -1.03 18.28
N GLU A 20 8.76 -1.20 17.32
CA GLU A 20 9.56 -2.41 17.19
C GLU A 20 10.45 -2.63 18.42
N ARG A 21 11.06 -1.58 18.95
CA ARG A 21 11.89 -1.67 20.17
C ARG A 21 11.10 -2.09 21.39
N ALA A 22 9.89 -1.58 21.55
CA ALA A 22 9.01 -1.98 22.65
C ALA A 22 8.72 -3.49 22.57
N LEU A 23 8.44 -4.02 21.38
CA LEU A 23 8.18 -5.43 21.18
C LEU A 23 9.44 -6.29 21.34
N TYR A 24 10.60 -5.86 20.84
CA TYR A 24 11.87 -6.55 21.07
C TYR A 24 12.21 -6.59 22.57
N GLY A 25 11.95 -5.49 23.29
CA GLY A 25 12.12 -5.43 24.76
C GLY A 25 11.15 -6.36 25.52
N ALA A 26 9.99 -6.67 24.96
CA ALA A 26 9.03 -7.63 25.48
C ALA A 26 9.34 -9.10 25.10
N GLY A 27 10.42 -9.35 24.35
CA GLY A 27 10.88 -10.69 24.01
C GLY A 27 10.46 -11.22 22.63
N TYR A 28 9.74 -10.43 21.83
CA TYR A 28 9.45 -10.81 20.45
C TYR A 28 10.72 -10.69 19.59
N ALA A 29 10.98 -11.67 18.74
CA ALA A 29 12.19 -11.70 17.90
C ALA A 29 11.92 -11.27 16.46
N ARG A 30 10.74 -11.54 15.93
CA ARG A 30 10.35 -11.29 14.55
C ARG A 30 9.09 -10.42 14.49
N VAL A 31 9.30 -9.12 14.47
CA VAL A 31 8.22 -8.14 14.37
C VAL A 31 7.99 -7.81 12.90
N ALA A 32 6.78 -8.04 12.39
CA ALA A 32 6.39 -7.66 11.04
C ALA A 32 5.59 -6.36 11.04
N GLY A 33 5.87 -5.47 10.11
CA GLY A 33 4.97 -4.37 9.74
C GLY A 33 4.08 -4.78 8.58
N VAL A 34 2.82 -4.33 8.57
CA VAL A 34 1.82 -4.65 7.53
C VAL A 34 1.09 -3.40 7.10
N ASP A 35 0.99 -3.19 5.78
CA ASP A 35 0.26 -2.08 5.17
C ASP A 35 -0.28 -2.47 3.79
N GLU A 36 -1.17 -1.63 3.21
CA GLU A 36 -1.77 -1.81 1.91
C GLU A 36 -1.57 -0.61 0.98
N ALA A 37 -1.80 -0.84 -0.30
CA ALA A 37 -1.90 0.18 -1.33
C ALA A 37 -3.09 -0.08 -2.24
N GLY A 38 -3.81 0.99 -2.61
CA GLY A 38 -4.84 0.91 -3.63
C GLY A 38 -6.26 0.66 -3.13
N ARG A 39 -6.66 1.21 -1.99
CA ARG A 39 -8.07 1.15 -1.52
C ARG A 39 -9.00 2.05 -2.31
N GLY A 40 -8.62 3.31 -2.54
CA GLY A 40 -9.47 4.32 -3.20
C GLY A 40 -9.64 4.26 -4.72
N PRO A 41 -8.71 3.68 -5.52
CA PRO A 41 -8.84 3.63 -6.99
C PRO A 41 -10.09 2.90 -7.47
N LEU A 42 -10.60 3.32 -8.65
CA LEU A 42 -11.72 2.71 -9.37
C LEU A 42 -11.34 1.42 -10.10
N ALA A 43 -10.03 1.20 -10.33
CA ALA A 43 -9.51 0.04 -11.05
C ALA A 43 -8.25 -0.54 -10.39
N GLY A 44 -8.01 -1.81 -10.68
CA GLY A 44 -6.86 -2.56 -10.18
C GLY A 44 -7.09 -3.15 -8.79
N PRO A 45 -6.13 -3.98 -8.32
CA PRO A 45 -6.23 -4.65 -7.04
C PRO A 45 -5.96 -3.71 -5.86
N VAL A 46 -6.42 -4.12 -4.66
CA VAL A 46 -5.77 -3.74 -3.42
C VAL A 46 -4.60 -4.70 -3.19
N VAL A 47 -3.44 -4.16 -2.86
CA VAL A 47 -2.20 -4.91 -2.62
C VAL A 47 -1.76 -4.67 -1.19
N ALA A 48 -1.49 -5.72 -0.43
CA ALA A 48 -0.89 -5.63 0.88
C ALA A 48 0.51 -6.25 0.90
N ALA A 49 1.36 -5.71 1.73
CA ALA A 49 2.66 -6.30 2.04
C ALA A 49 2.85 -6.44 3.55
N ALA A 50 3.64 -7.43 3.92
CA ALA A 50 4.14 -7.66 5.28
C ALA A 50 5.66 -7.77 5.21
N VAL A 51 6.38 -7.07 6.09
CA VAL A 51 7.84 -7.00 6.06
C VAL A 51 8.41 -7.21 7.46
N ILE A 52 9.36 -8.14 7.60
CA ILE A 52 10.18 -8.29 8.80
C ILE A 52 11.56 -7.72 8.49
N LEU A 53 11.93 -6.64 9.18
CA LEU A 53 13.25 -6.03 9.05
C LEU A 53 14.23 -6.61 10.09
N PRO A 54 15.54 -6.67 9.78
CA PRO A 54 16.53 -6.99 10.80
C PRO A 54 16.54 -5.89 11.88
N PRO A 55 16.57 -6.26 13.18
CA PRO A 55 16.53 -5.31 14.27
C PRO A 55 17.60 -4.22 14.15
N TYR A 56 17.22 -2.99 14.42
CA TYR A 56 18.11 -1.80 14.50
C TYR A 56 18.89 -1.47 13.22
N ARG A 57 18.62 -2.12 12.09
CA ARG A 57 19.26 -1.76 10.83
C ARG A 57 18.76 -0.38 10.38
N ARG A 58 19.68 0.51 10.11
CA ARG A 58 19.35 1.82 9.54
C ARG A 58 19.02 1.65 8.06
N PHE A 59 17.78 1.94 7.72
CA PHE A 59 17.38 2.21 6.36
C PHE A 59 17.35 3.74 6.22
N SER A 60 18.28 4.30 5.42
CA SER A 60 18.23 5.72 5.10
C SER A 60 16.94 6.00 4.35
N ALA A 61 16.08 6.85 4.92
CA ALA A 61 14.89 7.39 4.26
C ALA A 61 13.69 6.45 4.01
N ILE A 62 13.49 5.35 4.76
CA ILE A 62 12.16 4.73 4.80
C ILE A 62 11.26 5.66 5.61
N ARG A 63 10.47 6.46 4.91
CA ARG A 63 9.46 7.38 5.42
C ARG A 63 8.17 7.15 4.66
N ASP A 64 7.12 7.86 5.00
CA ASP A 64 5.83 7.86 4.30
C ASP A 64 6.04 7.68 2.78
N SER A 65 5.66 6.51 2.27
CA SER A 65 5.87 6.11 0.87
C SER A 65 5.18 7.06 -0.13
N LYS A 66 4.20 7.85 0.33
CA LYS A 66 3.45 8.81 -0.47
C LYS A 66 4.28 10.07 -0.75
N LEU A 67 5.21 10.42 0.15
CA LEU A 67 6.10 11.58 0.02
C LEU A 67 7.40 11.28 -0.74
N VAL A 68 7.71 9.99 -0.95
CA VAL A 68 8.94 9.57 -1.65
C VAL A 68 8.73 9.59 -3.17
N PRO A 69 9.60 10.26 -3.96
CA PRO A 69 9.53 10.22 -5.42
C PRO A 69 9.62 8.80 -5.99
N ALA A 70 9.00 8.56 -7.15
CA ALA A 70 8.90 7.21 -7.72
C ALA A 70 10.26 6.53 -7.95
N ALA A 71 11.27 7.27 -8.42
CA ALA A 71 12.62 6.74 -8.64
C ALA A 71 13.32 6.34 -7.32
N GLU A 72 13.10 7.12 -6.27
CA GLU A 72 13.64 6.84 -4.94
C GLU A 72 12.92 5.65 -4.30
N ARG A 73 11.59 5.52 -4.48
CA ARG A 73 10.81 4.35 -4.01
C ARG A 73 11.35 3.05 -4.57
N GLU A 74 11.72 3.00 -5.85
CA GLU A 74 12.29 1.80 -6.47
C GLU A 74 13.66 1.44 -5.87
N THR A 75 14.47 2.44 -5.54
CA THR A 75 15.76 2.25 -4.87
C THR A 75 15.58 1.71 -3.45
N LEU A 76 14.66 2.30 -2.69
CA LEU A 76 14.34 1.83 -1.33
C LEU A 76 13.73 0.43 -1.34
N TYR A 77 12.85 0.13 -2.31
CA TYR A 77 12.30 -1.21 -2.49
C TYR A 77 13.40 -2.26 -2.72
N ARG A 78 14.40 -1.95 -3.57
CA ARG A 78 15.56 -2.85 -3.78
C ARG A 78 16.37 -3.05 -2.50
N GLN A 79 16.54 -1.99 -1.69
CA GLN A 79 17.21 -2.10 -0.39
C GLN A 79 16.40 -2.97 0.60
N ILE A 80 15.08 -2.75 0.71
CA ILE A 80 14.22 -3.58 1.55
C ILE A 80 14.31 -5.04 1.10
N ARG A 81 14.15 -5.31 -0.19
CA ARG A 81 14.22 -6.65 -0.76
C ARG A 81 15.55 -7.36 -0.50
N LYS A 82 16.65 -6.61 -0.50
CA LYS A 82 17.99 -7.15 -0.24
C LYS A 82 18.22 -7.48 1.23
N HIS A 83 17.57 -6.79 2.14
CA HIS A 83 17.95 -6.77 3.55
C HIS A 83 16.85 -7.21 4.51
N ALA A 84 15.59 -7.25 4.10
CA ALA A 84 14.52 -7.77 4.94
C ALA A 84 14.75 -9.26 5.25
N LEU A 85 14.39 -9.67 6.46
CA LEU A 85 14.41 -11.07 6.88
C LEU A 85 13.30 -11.87 6.18
N ALA A 86 12.15 -11.23 5.96
CA ALA A 86 11.04 -11.81 5.21
C ALA A 86 10.18 -10.70 4.57
N ILE A 87 9.61 -11.01 3.40
CA ILE A 87 8.63 -10.18 2.71
C ILE A 87 7.50 -11.09 2.23
N GLY A 88 6.28 -10.77 2.63
CA GLY A 88 5.06 -11.38 2.15
C GLY A 88 4.22 -10.36 1.37
N ILE A 89 3.69 -10.73 0.22
CA ILE A 89 2.90 -9.85 -0.64
C ILE A 89 1.63 -10.59 -1.07
N ALA A 90 0.48 -9.91 -1.00
CA ALA A 90 -0.78 -10.46 -1.51
C ALA A 90 -1.60 -9.36 -2.18
N ALA A 91 -2.43 -9.76 -3.14
CA ALA A 91 -3.32 -8.87 -3.85
C ALA A 91 -4.73 -9.45 -3.90
N CYS A 92 -5.74 -8.60 -3.77
CA CYS A 92 -7.13 -8.92 -4.05
C CYS A 92 -7.58 -8.15 -5.30
N PRO A 93 -7.93 -8.84 -6.40
CA PRO A 93 -8.36 -8.22 -7.65
C PRO A 93 -9.76 -7.58 -7.52
N ALA A 94 -10.11 -6.73 -8.49
CA ALA A 94 -11.40 -6.02 -8.53
C ALA A 94 -12.61 -6.93 -8.28
N ARG A 95 -12.67 -8.10 -8.92
CA ARG A 95 -13.74 -9.10 -8.72
C ARG A 95 -13.92 -9.58 -7.28
N VAL A 96 -12.83 -9.62 -6.49
CA VAL A 96 -12.91 -9.98 -5.05
C VAL A 96 -13.41 -8.79 -4.26
N ILE A 97 -12.92 -7.57 -4.57
CA ILE A 97 -13.39 -6.32 -3.95
C ILE A 97 -14.89 -6.16 -4.15
N ASP A 98 -15.40 -6.39 -5.36
CA ASP A 98 -16.82 -6.30 -5.67
C ASP A 98 -17.67 -7.31 -4.89
N ARG A 99 -17.11 -8.48 -4.59
CA ARG A 99 -17.81 -9.56 -3.87
C ARG A 99 -17.91 -9.30 -2.35
N VAL A 100 -16.80 -8.83 -1.75
CA VAL A 100 -16.68 -8.78 -0.27
C VAL A 100 -16.54 -7.35 0.28
N ASN A 101 -16.58 -6.33 -0.54
CA ASN A 101 -16.23 -4.91 -0.34
C ASN A 101 -14.72 -4.67 -0.14
N ILE A 102 -14.34 -3.37 -0.19
CA ILE A 102 -12.92 -2.96 -0.12
C ILE A 102 -12.30 -3.20 1.26
N LEU A 103 -13.05 -3.07 2.35
CA LEU A 103 -12.56 -3.29 3.71
C LEU A 103 -12.17 -4.75 3.91
N GLU A 104 -13.07 -5.67 3.58
CA GLU A 104 -12.82 -7.11 3.73
C GLU A 104 -11.77 -7.61 2.73
N ALA A 105 -11.73 -7.08 1.50
CA ALA A 105 -10.67 -7.40 0.55
C ALA A 105 -9.29 -6.93 1.05
N THR A 106 -9.21 -5.76 1.72
CA THR A 106 -7.98 -5.27 2.33
C THR A 106 -7.53 -6.17 3.48
N ARG A 107 -8.43 -6.50 4.41
CA ARG A 107 -8.15 -7.44 5.52
C ARG A 107 -7.65 -8.79 5.02
N LEU A 108 -8.30 -9.32 3.99
CA LEU A 108 -7.90 -10.58 3.35
C LEU A 108 -6.51 -10.49 2.71
N ALA A 109 -6.22 -9.39 2.02
CA ALA A 109 -4.90 -9.17 1.43
C ALA A 109 -3.81 -9.08 2.52
N MET A 110 -4.04 -8.30 3.59
CA MET A 110 -3.10 -8.17 4.71
C MET A 110 -2.86 -9.52 5.40
N ALA A 111 -3.91 -10.26 5.76
CA ALA A 111 -3.77 -11.57 6.38
C ALA A 111 -2.99 -12.56 5.50
N ARG A 112 -3.25 -12.57 4.19
CA ARG A 112 -2.50 -13.39 3.22
C ARG A 112 -1.06 -12.95 3.06
N ALA A 113 -0.76 -11.65 3.17
CA ALA A 113 0.61 -11.14 3.14
C ALA A 113 1.39 -11.65 4.36
N VAL A 114 0.81 -11.57 5.57
CA VAL A 114 1.41 -12.11 6.80
C VAL A 114 1.65 -13.62 6.69
N ALA A 115 0.66 -14.38 6.22
CA ALA A 115 0.76 -15.84 6.07
C ALA A 115 1.87 -16.28 5.07
N ARG A 116 2.34 -15.39 4.20
CA ARG A 116 3.43 -15.64 3.25
C ARG A 116 4.83 -15.34 3.79
N LEU A 117 4.93 -14.78 4.98
CA LEU A 117 6.25 -14.53 5.59
C LEU A 117 6.95 -15.85 5.94
N LYS A 118 8.22 -15.95 5.57
CA LYS A 118 9.11 -17.07 5.89
C LYS A 118 10.48 -16.52 6.30
N PRO A 119 10.84 -16.59 7.60
CA PRO A 119 10.11 -17.21 8.72
C PRO A 119 8.82 -16.42 9.10
N PRO A 120 7.87 -17.07 9.80
CA PRO A 120 6.67 -16.42 10.29
C PRO A 120 7.00 -15.39 11.39
N PRO A 121 6.17 -14.33 11.57
CA PRO A 121 6.35 -13.35 12.63
C PRO A 121 5.89 -13.89 13.98
N ASP A 122 6.46 -13.34 15.05
CA ASP A 122 6.01 -13.54 16.44
C ASP A 122 5.03 -12.43 16.86
N ALA A 123 5.16 -11.25 16.22
CA ALA A 123 4.35 -10.07 16.46
C ALA A 123 4.10 -9.31 15.15
N VAL A 124 2.95 -8.63 15.05
CA VAL A 124 2.58 -7.86 13.86
C VAL A 124 2.13 -6.45 14.25
N LEU A 125 2.79 -5.45 13.69
CA LEU A 125 2.35 -4.06 13.69
C LEU A 125 1.49 -3.83 12.44
N VAL A 126 0.24 -3.42 12.60
CA VAL A 126 -0.70 -3.28 11.48
C VAL A 126 -1.09 -1.82 11.32
N ASP A 127 -1.01 -1.28 10.11
CA ASP A 127 -1.54 0.05 9.85
C ASP A 127 -3.07 0.06 10.04
N GLY A 128 -3.54 0.98 10.87
CA GLY A 128 -4.94 1.29 11.12
C GLY A 128 -5.66 0.35 12.11
N TRP A 129 -5.89 -0.93 11.80
CA TRP A 129 -6.81 -1.79 12.58
C TRP A 129 -6.37 -3.24 12.73
N ARG A 130 -6.97 -3.96 13.69
CA ARG A 130 -6.72 -5.39 13.90
C ARG A 130 -7.24 -6.23 12.72
N LEU A 131 -6.55 -7.36 12.49
CA LEU A 131 -6.89 -8.35 11.48
C LEU A 131 -7.46 -9.60 12.17
N PRO A 132 -8.80 -9.77 12.26
CA PRO A 132 -9.42 -10.87 13.02
C PRO A 132 -8.98 -12.27 12.58
N ALA A 133 -8.57 -12.42 11.31
CA ALA A 133 -8.11 -13.69 10.76
C ALA A 133 -6.70 -14.13 11.21
N LEU A 134 -5.94 -13.25 11.87
CA LEU A 134 -4.59 -13.58 12.34
C LEU A 134 -4.61 -14.07 13.78
N GLN A 135 -3.91 -15.17 14.04
CA GLN A 135 -3.74 -15.75 15.39
C GLN A 135 -2.48 -15.26 16.11
N VAL A 136 -1.63 -14.48 15.43
CA VAL A 136 -0.42 -13.88 16.00
C VAL A 136 -0.76 -12.60 16.77
N ASP A 137 0.03 -12.25 17.77
CA ASP A 137 -0.12 -11.01 18.51
C ASP A 137 -0.03 -9.78 17.61
N GLN A 138 -0.95 -8.84 17.77
CA GLN A 138 -1.15 -7.71 16.86
C GLN A 138 -1.27 -6.39 17.60
N TRP A 139 -0.62 -5.36 17.06
CA TRP A 139 -0.72 -3.98 17.50
C TRP A 139 -1.15 -3.10 16.32
N PRO A 140 -2.41 -2.64 16.29
CA PRO A 140 -2.86 -1.66 15.32
C PRO A 140 -2.28 -0.29 15.67
N ILE A 141 -1.75 0.40 14.67
CA ILE A 141 -1.17 1.73 14.80
C ILE A 141 -1.82 2.63 13.75
N VAL A 142 -2.48 3.68 14.19
CA VAL A 142 -3.05 4.68 13.28
C VAL A 142 -1.91 5.50 12.67
N ASP A 143 -1.93 5.72 11.35
CA ASP A 143 -0.84 6.35 10.59
C ASP A 143 0.52 5.66 10.83
N GLY A 144 0.50 4.33 10.95
CA GLY A 144 1.66 3.54 11.30
C GLY A 144 2.81 3.63 10.29
N ASP A 145 2.53 3.97 9.03
CA ASP A 145 3.52 4.23 7.99
C ASP A 145 4.44 5.44 8.30
N ARG A 146 4.04 6.30 9.23
CA ARG A 146 4.84 7.42 9.75
C ARG A 146 5.57 7.11 11.05
N ASP A 147 5.01 6.20 11.87
CA ASP A 147 5.47 5.97 13.24
C ASP A 147 6.23 4.63 13.43
N SER A 148 6.15 3.70 12.46
CA SER A 148 6.83 2.39 12.48
C SER A 148 7.61 2.16 11.19
N VAL A 149 8.89 1.87 11.31
CA VAL A 149 9.77 1.60 10.16
C VAL A 149 9.36 0.32 9.42
N SER A 150 8.83 -0.68 10.12
CA SER A 150 8.37 -1.93 9.52
C SER A 150 7.08 -1.73 8.73
N ILE A 151 6.13 -0.92 9.24
CA ILE A 151 4.91 -0.55 8.51
C ILE A 151 5.28 0.32 7.30
N ALA A 152 6.16 1.33 7.46
CA ALA A 152 6.64 2.16 6.36
C ALA A 152 7.30 1.32 5.24
N ALA A 153 8.07 0.30 5.61
CA ALA A 153 8.66 -0.63 4.65
C ALA A 153 7.58 -1.44 3.91
N ALA A 154 6.55 -1.91 4.62
CA ALA A 154 5.41 -2.62 4.03
C ALA A 154 4.62 -1.72 3.07
N SER A 155 4.33 -0.48 3.48
CA SER A 155 3.69 0.56 2.65
C SER A 155 4.41 0.74 1.32
N LEU A 156 5.73 0.95 1.39
CA LEU A 156 6.58 1.13 0.21
C LEU A 156 6.56 -0.10 -0.71
N VAL A 157 6.67 -1.31 -0.15
CA VAL A 157 6.59 -2.56 -0.92
C VAL A 157 5.23 -2.70 -1.59
N ALA A 158 4.14 -2.52 -0.85
CA ALA A 158 2.78 -2.60 -1.39
C ALA A 158 2.58 -1.60 -2.54
N LYS A 159 3.05 -0.36 -2.38
CA LYS A 159 2.97 0.70 -3.38
C LYS A 159 3.74 0.37 -4.65
N VAL A 160 4.99 -0.07 -4.55
CA VAL A 160 5.83 -0.40 -5.71
C VAL A 160 5.23 -1.57 -6.49
N ILE A 161 4.79 -2.61 -5.80
CA ILE A 161 4.17 -3.79 -6.43
C ILE A 161 2.86 -3.41 -7.11
N ARG A 162 2.00 -2.61 -6.46
CA ARG A 162 0.75 -2.16 -7.05
C ARG A 162 1.00 -1.31 -8.30
N ASP A 163 1.94 -0.38 -8.26
CA ASP A 163 2.28 0.46 -9.40
C ASP A 163 2.80 -0.37 -10.59
N ALA A 164 3.55 -1.45 -10.33
CA ALA A 164 3.96 -2.40 -11.35
C ALA A 164 2.77 -3.16 -11.98
N ILE A 165 1.80 -3.57 -11.15
CA ILE A 165 0.56 -4.19 -11.63
C ILE A 165 -0.22 -3.21 -12.52
N MET A 166 -0.35 -1.94 -12.13
CA MET A 166 -1.06 -0.94 -12.93
C MET A 166 -0.38 -0.68 -14.28
N ARG A 167 0.97 -0.65 -14.34
CA ARG A 167 1.70 -0.61 -15.62
C ARG A 167 1.44 -1.84 -16.50
N ARG A 168 1.25 -3.03 -15.90
CA ARG A 168 0.89 -4.22 -16.65
C ARG A 168 -0.56 -4.15 -17.17
N LEU A 169 -1.48 -3.63 -16.36
CA LEU A 169 -2.88 -3.43 -16.77
C LEU A 169 -2.99 -2.43 -17.94
N GLU A 170 -2.15 -1.38 -17.99
CA GLU A 170 -2.08 -0.48 -19.15
C GLU A 170 -1.76 -1.22 -20.46
N ARG A 171 -0.84 -2.19 -20.41
CA ARG A 171 -0.52 -3.01 -21.60
C ARG A 171 -1.65 -3.95 -22.00
N LEU A 172 -2.45 -4.41 -21.04
CA LEU A 172 -3.60 -5.31 -21.30
C LEU A 172 -4.84 -4.53 -21.76
N TYR A 173 -4.99 -3.28 -21.32
CA TYR A 173 -6.12 -2.40 -21.61
C TYR A 173 -5.56 -1.03 -22.04
N PRO A 174 -4.99 -0.93 -23.24
CA PRO A 174 -4.36 0.31 -23.70
C PRO A 174 -5.39 1.43 -23.85
N GLY A 175 -4.96 2.66 -23.58
CA GLY A 175 -5.80 3.87 -23.72
C GLY A 175 -6.59 4.25 -22.48
N TYR A 176 -6.50 3.50 -21.37
CA TYR A 176 -7.12 3.88 -20.09
C TYR A 176 -6.25 4.80 -19.23
N GLY A 177 -4.93 4.86 -19.47
CA GLY A 177 -4.01 5.66 -18.67
C GLY A 177 -3.67 5.07 -17.30
N PHE A 178 -3.86 3.77 -17.08
CA PHE A 178 -3.58 3.08 -15.81
C PHE A 178 -2.13 3.25 -15.33
N ALA A 179 -1.19 3.40 -16.26
CA ALA A 179 0.21 3.65 -15.92
C ALA A 179 0.43 5.04 -15.31
N ASN A 180 -0.43 6.02 -15.60
CA ASN A 180 -0.31 7.40 -15.12
C ASN A 180 -1.08 7.57 -13.79
N HIS A 181 -2.40 7.51 -13.83
CA HIS A 181 -3.27 7.76 -12.69
C HIS A 181 -3.46 6.56 -11.75
N LYS A 182 -2.84 5.41 -12.02
CA LYS A 182 -2.89 4.20 -11.17
C LYS A 182 -4.31 3.72 -10.81
N GLY A 183 -5.29 3.99 -11.70
CA GLY A 183 -6.69 3.62 -11.53
C GLY A 183 -7.50 4.55 -10.62
N TYR A 184 -6.94 5.65 -10.14
CA TYR A 184 -7.70 6.66 -9.41
C TYR A 184 -8.72 7.34 -10.33
N GLY A 185 -9.84 7.83 -9.76
CA GLY A 185 -10.92 8.47 -10.46
C GLY A 185 -10.59 9.90 -10.92
N THR A 186 -9.50 10.06 -11.65
CA THR A 186 -9.14 11.33 -12.28
C THR A 186 -10.10 11.63 -13.43
N ARG A 187 -10.20 12.89 -13.83
CA ARG A 187 -11.02 13.30 -14.99
C ARG A 187 -10.64 12.51 -16.26
N GLU A 188 -9.35 12.31 -16.50
CA GLU A 188 -8.83 11.48 -17.58
C GLU A 188 -9.37 10.03 -17.52
N HIS A 189 -9.33 9.40 -16.34
CA HIS A 189 -9.82 8.02 -16.16
C HIS A 189 -11.32 7.92 -16.40
N LEU A 190 -12.11 8.87 -15.87
CA LEU A 190 -13.57 8.91 -16.07
C LEU A 190 -13.91 9.11 -17.56
N ALA A 191 -13.19 10.00 -18.27
CA ALA A 191 -13.35 10.19 -19.70
C ALA A 191 -13.02 8.92 -20.49
N CYS A 192 -11.98 8.18 -20.09
CA CYS A 192 -11.67 6.89 -20.69
C CYS A 192 -12.77 5.85 -20.46
N ILE A 193 -13.32 5.77 -19.25
CA ILE A 193 -14.45 4.88 -18.93
C ILE A 193 -15.68 5.23 -19.80
N ALA A 194 -16.02 6.52 -19.94
CA ALA A 194 -17.14 6.95 -20.76
C ALA A 194 -16.96 6.60 -22.25
N ARG A 195 -15.75 6.74 -22.76
CA ARG A 195 -15.41 6.48 -24.18
C ARG A 195 -15.21 5.00 -24.51
N LEU A 196 -14.51 4.27 -23.66
CA LEU A 196 -14.03 2.91 -23.92
C LEU A 196 -14.83 1.84 -23.16
N GLY A 197 -15.70 2.26 -22.23
CA GLY A 197 -16.46 1.36 -21.38
C GLY A 197 -15.67 0.86 -20.16
N VAL A 198 -16.22 -0.14 -19.50
CA VAL A 198 -15.66 -0.75 -18.28
C VAL A 198 -14.91 -2.03 -18.66
N THR A 199 -13.76 -2.27 -18.04
CA THR A 199 -12.95 -3.51 -18.20
C THR A 199 -13.02 -4.38 -16.96
N PRO A 200 -12.61 -5.67 -17.00
CA PRO A 200 -12.48 -6.54 -15.82
C PRO A 200 -11.53 -6.02 -14.73
N ALA A 201 -10.71 -5.02 -15.03
CA ALA A 201 -9.86 -4.36 -14.04
C ALA A 201 -10.61 -3.35 -13.16
N HIS A 202 -11.77 -2.86 -13.60
CA HIS A 202 -12.57 -1.91 -12.86
C HIS A 202 -13.35 -2.56 -11.72
N ARG A 203 -13.62 -1.78 -10.67
CA ARG A 203 -14.39 -2.19 -9.49
C ARG A 203 -15.85 -1.77 -9.70
N CYS A 204 -16.68 -2.70 -10.12
CA CYS A 204 -18.08 -2.45 -10.49
C CYS A 204 -18.93 -1.96 -9.30
N SER A 205 -18.53 -2.25 -8.08
CA SER A 205 -19.17 -1.77 -6.85
C SER A 205 -18.86 -0.31 -6.50
N PHE A 206 -17.87 0.30 -7.14
CA PHE A 206 -17.49 1.71 -6.90
C PHE A 206 -18.35 2.65 -7.73
N GLU A 207 -18.83 3.75 -7.11
CA GLU A 207 -19.90 4.59 -7.66
C GLU A 207 -19.66 5.06 -9.11
N PRO A 208 -18.52 5.67 -9.50
CA PRO A 208 -18.36 6.12 -10.88
C PRO A 208 -18.41 4.97 -11.90
N VAL A 209 -17.90 3.78 -11.55
CA VAL A 209 -17.92 2.60 -12.44
C VAL A 209 -19.34 2.04 -12.53
N ARG A 210 -20.07 2.00 -11.42
CA ARG A 210 -21.48 1.56 -11.39
C ARG A 210 -22.37 2.47 -12.24
N GLN A 211 -22.17 3.78 -12.18
CA GLN A 211 -22.89 4.74 -13.03
C GLN A 211 -22.60 4.53 -14.52
N ALA A 212 -21.33 4.30 -14.87
CA ALA A 212 -20.95 3.99 -16.25
C ALA A 212 -21.64 2.72 -16.78
N LEU A 213 -21.72 1.67 -15.96
CA LEU A 213 -22.44 0.42 -16.32
C LEU A 213 -23.95 0.63 -16.52
N GLN A 214 -24.53 1.63 -15.88
CA GLN A 214 -25.96 2.00 -16.02
C GLN A 214 -26.20 3.01 -17.14
N GLY A 215 -25.18 3.46 -17.86
CA GLY A 215 -25.28 4.52 -18.87
C GLY A 215 -25.54 5.93 -18.27
N LYS A 216 -25.23 6.11 -16.98
CA LYS A 216 -25.51 7.34 -16.21
C LYS A 216 -24.24 8.12 -15.83
N LEU A 217 -23.08 7.77 -16.37
CA LEU A 217 -21.85 8.50 -16.08
C LEU A 217 -21.88 9.85 -16.82
N ASP A 218 -22.24 10.89 -16.11
CA ASP A 218 -22.25 12.26 -16.62
C ASP A 218 -20.87 12.89 -16.36
N LEU A 219 -20.16 13.17 -17.43
CA LEU A 219 -18.95 13.99 -17.36
C LEU A 219 -19.44 15.43 -17.47
N ALA A 220 -19.43 16.18 -16.36
CA ALA A 220 -19.72 17.60 -16.41
C ALA A 220 -18.91 18.26 -17.54
N PRO A 221 -19.53 19.06 -18.42
CA PRO A 221 -18.87 19.72 -19.54
C PRO A 221 -17.70 20.55 -19.02
N GLU A 222 -16.65 20.64 -19.84
CA GLU A 222 -15.58 21.61 -19.59
C GLU A 222 -16.21 23.00 -19.50
N VAL A 223 -16.10 23.64 -18.35
CA VAL A 223 -16.26 25.09 -18.29
C VAL A 223 -15.05 25.63 -19.06
N SER A 224 -15.25 25.87 -20.35
CA SER A 224 -14.34 26.68 -21.16
C SER A 224 -14.28 28.03 -20.46
N GLY A 225 -13.17 28.27 -19.75
CA GLY A 225 -12.83 29.60 -19.27
C GLY A 225 -12.63 30.48 -20.50
N GLU A 226 -13.68 31.19 -20.90
CA GLU A 226 -13.53 32.38 -21.73
C GLU A 226 -12.85 33.42 -20.85
N GLU A 227 -11.54 33.59 -21.05
CA GLU A 227 -10.83 34.81 -20.66
C GLU A 227 -11.44 36.00 -21.43
N ASN A 228 -12.02 36.90 -20.71
CA ASN A 228 -12.20 38.31 -21.11
C ASN A 228 -11.21 39.17 -20.36
#